data_dfc004c5458298036890eb25374f09fe
#
_entry.id   dfc004c5458298036890eb25374f09fe
#
_cell.length_a   1.000
_cell.length_b   1.000
_cell.length_c   1.000
_cell.angle_alpha   90.00
_cell.angle_beta   90.00
_cell.angle_gamma   90.00
#
_symmetry.space_group_name_H-M   'P 1'
#
loop_
_entity.id
_entity.type
_entity.pdbx_description
1 polymer ?
#
loop_
_entity_poly.entity_id
_entity_poly.type
_entity_poly.pdbx_seq_one_letter_code
_entity_poly.pdbx_strand_id
1 'polypeptide(L)'
;MRTIMVMFDTLTRKYLPNYGNDWVYAPNFKRLQEHCTQFNSFYSGSLPCMPARRELHTGKYNFLHRGWGPLEPFDRSSFEILSQNDIYTHLITDHSHYWEDGGATYHNRYSSWEGFRC
;
A
#
# COMPACT_ATOMS: atom_id res chain seq x y z
N MET A 1 6.76 -13.44 -14.52
CA MET A 1 5.50 -13.24 -13.76
C MET A 1 5.32 -11.74 -13.55
N ARG A 2 4.10 -11.22 -13.62
CA ARG A 2 3.80 -9.80 -13.35
C ARG A 2 2.82 -9.72 -12.19
N THR A 3 3.05 -8.81 -11.26
CA THR A 3 2.16 -8.55 -10.13
C THR A 3 1.74 -7.09 -10.13
N ILE A 4 0.46 -6.83 -9.97
CA ILE A 4 -0.08 -5.49 -9.77
C ILE A 4 -0.67 -5.44 -8.37
N MET A 5 -0.21 -4.51 -7.57
CA MET A 5 -0.75 -4.22 -6.25
C MET A 5 -1.51 -2.89 -6.31
N VAL A 6 -2.77 -2.90 -5.93
CA VAL A 6 -3.60 -1.70 -5.84
C VAL A 6 -3.93 -1.44 -4.38
N MET A 7 -3.57 -0.26 -3.90
CA MET A 7 -3.85 0.18 -2.53
C MET A 7 -4.73 1.42 -2.57
N PHE A 8 -5.81 1.39 -1.82
CA PHE A 8 -6.69 2.54 -1.62
C PHE A 8 -6.43 3.14 -0.25
N ASP A 9 -6.30 4.46 -0.21
CA ASP A 9 -6.32 5.19 1.05
C ASP A 9 -7.77 5.32 1.55
N THR A 10 -8.01 5.11 2.81
CA THR A 10 -9.28 5.30 3.51
C THR A 10 -10.47 4.47 3.00
N LEU A 11 -10.30 3.55 2.05
CA LEU A 11 -11.37 2.68 1.60
C LEU A 11 -11.72 1.64 2.66
N THR A 12 -12.95 1.71 3.18
CA THR A 12 -13.44 0.69 4.11
C THR A 12 -14.25 -0.38 3.41
N ARG A 13 -14.08 -1.63 3.83
CA ARG A 13 -14.84 -2.77 3.31
C ARG A 13 -16.36 -2.63 3.42
N LYS A 14 -16.85 -1.79 4.34
CA LYS A 14 -18.28 -1.51 4.52
C LYS A 14 -18.95 -0.91 3.28
N TYR A 15 -18.19 -0.31 2.38
CA TYR A 15 -18.69 0.26 1.12
C TYR A 15 -18.58 -0.67 -0.07
N LEU A 16 -18.03 -1.87 0.12
CA LEU A 16 -17.77 -2.80 -0.97
C LEU A 16 -18.86 -3.86 -1.09
N PRO A 17 -19.37 -4.11 -2.30
CA PRO A 17 -20.46 -5.06 -2.54
C PRO A 17 -20.08 -6.49 -2.15
N ASN A 18 -18.81 -6.87 -2.28
CA ASN A 18 -18.31 -8.17 -1.89
C ASN A 18 -18.29 -8.40 -0.36
N TYR A 19 -18.55 -7.37 0.44
CA TYR A 19 -18.76 -7.47 1.88
C TYR A 19 -20.20 -7.18 2.29
N GLY A 20 -21.16 -7.26 1.35
CA GLY A 20 -22.59 -7.15 1.61
C GLY A 20 -23.16 -5.75 1.46
N ASN A 21 -22.41 -4.79 0.93
CA ASN A 21 -22.95 -3.45 0.65
C ASN A 21 -23.79 -3.47 -0.62
N ASP A 22 -25.01 -2.96 -0.56
CA ASP A 22 -25.98 -2.90 -1.65
C ASP A 22 -26.37 -1.49 -2.11
N TRP A 23 -25.94 -0.46 -1.37
CA TRP A 23 -26.27 0.94 -1.63
C TRP A 23 -25.16 1.74 -2.32
N VAL A 24 -23.91 1.26 -2.31
CA VAL A 24 -22.81 1.88 -3.06
C VAL A 24 -22.71 1.28 -4.46
N TYR A 25 -22.76 2.13 -5.48
CA TYR A 25 -22.57 1.69 -6.85
C TYR A 25 -21.10 1.38 -7.15
N ALA A 26 -20.69 0.15 -7.01
CA ALA A 26 -19.33 -0.32 -7.23
C ALA A 26 -19.28 -1.64 -8.05
N PRO A 27 -19.78 -1.62 -9.32
CA PRO A 27 -19.94 -2.84 -10.11
C PRO A 27 -18.63 -3.53 -10.46
N ASN A 28 -17.54 -2.79 -10.56
CA ASN A 28 -16.22 -3.37 -10.87
C ASN A 28 -15.65 -4.20 -9.70
N PHE A 29 -15.91 -3.80 -8.46
CA PHE A 29 -15.56 -4.63 -7.30
C PHE A 29 -16.37 -5.92 -7.25
N LYS A 30 -17.66 -5.85 -7.60
CA LYS A 30 -18.51 -7.03 -7.72
C LYS A 30 -17.99 -7.99 -8.79
N ARG A 31 -17.63 -7.48 -9.96
CA ARG A 31 -17.04 -8.28 -11.04
C ARG A 31 -15.68 -8.86 -10.65
N LEU A 32 -14.84 -8.10 -9.94
CA LEU A 32 -13.56 -8.58 -9.45
C LEU A 32 -13.70 -9.76 -8.50
N GLN A 33 -14.71 -9.74 -7.63
CA GLN A 33 -15.00 -10.81 -6.68
C GLN A 33 -15.23 -12.17 -7.37
N GLU A 34 -15.80 -12.16 -8.56
CA GLU A 34 -16.09 -13.39 -9.33
C GLU A 34 -14.82 -14.12 -9.78
N HIS A 35 -13.68 -13.44 -9.78
CA HIS A 35 -12.41 -13.92 -10.32
C HIS A 35 -11.24 -13.94 -9.32
N CYS A 36 -11.48 -13.59 -8.05
CA CYS A 36 -10.43 -13.47 -7.06
C CYS A 36 -10.75 -14.19 -5.73
N THR A 37 -9.72 -14.44 -4.96
CA THR A 37 -9.88 -14.92 -3.57
C THR A 37 -10.08 -13.71 -2.65
N GLN A 38 -11.12 -13.73 -1.85
CA GLN A 38 -11.42 -12.74 -0.85
C GLN A 38 -10.90 -13.15 0.53
N PHE A 39 -10.17 -12.26 1.18
CA PHE A 39 -9.72 -12.45 2.56
C PHE A 39 -10.59 -11.62 3.51
N ASN A 40 -11.37 -12.29 4.35
CA ASN A 40 -12.27 -11.64 5.31
C ASN A 40 -11.58 -11.16 6.58
N SER A 41 -10.44 -11.74 6.92
CA SER A 41 -9.66 -11.46 8.13
C SER A 41 -8.26 -10.95 7.77
N PHE A 42 -8.21 -9.87 7.00
CA PHE A 42 -6.97 -9.18 6.67
C PHE A 42 -6.91 -7.84 7.41
N TYR A 43 -5.88 -7.67 8.24
CA TYR A 43 -5.75 -6.53 9.15
C TYR A 43 -4.44 -5.78 8.89
N SER A 44 -4.49 -4.45 9.00
CA SER A 44 -3.29 -3.63 9.09
C SER A 44 -2.78 -3.64 10.53
N GLY A 45 -1.48 -3.76 10.70
CA GLY A 45 -0.85 -3.72 12.01
C GLY A 45 -0.80 -2.31 12.59
N SER A 46 -0.67 -1.29 11.75
CA SER A 46 -0.61 0.12 12.15
C SER A 46 -1.40 1.02 11.20
N LEU A 47 -1.90 2.11 11.75
CA LEU A 47 -2.60 3.18 11.04
C LEU A 47 -2.08 4.54 11.57
N PRO A 48 -2.27 5.63 10.84
CA PRO A 48 -2.89 5.76 9.51
C PRO A 48 -1.94 5.38 8.36
N CYS A 49 -1.98 6.10 7.25
CA CYS A 49 -1.35 5.72 5.99
C CYS A 49 0.17 5.47 6.07
N MET A 50 0.98 6.38 6.62
CA MET A 50 2.44 6.24 6.61
C MET A 50 2.95 5.08 7.49
N PRO A 51 2.45 4.86 8.71
CA PRO A 51 2.76 3.66 9.48
C PRO A 51 2.40 2.35 8.75
N ALA A 52 1.22 2.28 8.13
CA ALA A 52 0.81 1.12 7.34
C ALA A 52 1.72 0.88 6.13
N ARG A 53 2.16 1.94 5.46
CA ARG A 53 3.10 1.85 4.33
C ARG A 53 4.48 1.38 4.77
N ARG A 54 4.94 1.80 5.95
CA ARG A 54 6.19 1.29 6.51
C ARG A 54 6.11 -0.23 6.78
N GLU A 55 4.99 -0.71 7.31
CA GLU A 55 4.76 -2.15 7.46
C GLU A 55 4.76 -2.89 6.14
N LEU A 56 4.15 -2.31 5.09
CA LEU A 56 4.18 -2.88 3.74
C LEU A 56 5.62 -3.00 3.21
N HIS A 57 6.45 -1.98 3.42
CA HIS A 57 7.84 -2.00 2.97
C HIS A 57 8.71 -2.97 3.74
N THR A 58 8.52 -3.05 5.06
CA THR A 58 9.47 -3.74 5.95
C THR A 58 9.01 -5.12 6.42
N GLY A 59 7.72 -5.42 6.35
CA GLY A 59 7.12 -6.62 6.95
C GLY A 59 7.14 -6.62 8.48
N LYS A 60 7.37 -5.47 9.13
CA LYS A 60 7.48 -5.34 10.59
C LYS A 60 6.37 -4.43 11.13
N TYR A 61 5.83 -4.77 12.29
CA TYR A 61 4.86 -3.93 12.97
C TYR A 61 5.44 -2.58 13.36
N ASN A 62 4.90 -1.50 12.79
CA ASN A 62 5.40 -0.15 13.01
C ASN A 62 5.05 0.39 14.40
N PHE A 63 3.90 0.02 14.96
CA PHE A 63 3.44 0.50 16.26
C PHE A 63 4.38 0.14 17.43
N LEU A 64 5.20 -0.89 17.26
CA LEU A 64 6.22 -1.29 18.24
C LEU A 64 7.47 -0.39 18.19
N HIS A 65 7.58 0.45 17.17
CA HIS A 65 8.74 1.29 16.97
C HIS A 65 8.39 2.78 17.12
N ARG A 66 7.42 3.27 16.35
CA ARG A 66 6.97 4.67 16.37
C ARG A 66 5.69 4.88 15.57
N GLY A 67 5.18 6.10 15.59
CA GLY A 67 4.06 6.53 14.76
C GLY A 67 4.49 6.94 13.34
N TRP A 68 4.14 8.14 12.94
CA TRP A 68 4.43 8.74 11.63
C TRP A 68 5.93 9.00 11.41
N GLY A 69 6.40 8.76 10.19
CA GLY A 69 7.78 9.11 9.82
C GLY A 69 8.29 8.38 8.56
N PRO A 70 9.54 8.67 8.17
CA PRO A 70 10.21 8.03 7.04
C PRO A 70 10.55 6.57 7.29
N LEU A 71 11.03 5.88 6.26
CA LEU A 71 11.82 4.67 6.47
C LEU A 71 13.15 5.04 7.13
N GLU A 72 13.56 4.23 8.07
CA GLU A 72 14.84 4.42 8.75
C GLU A 72 16.01 3.87 7.93
N PRO A 73 17.25 4.33 8.18
CA PRO A 73 18.43 3.82 7.49
C PRO A 73 18.62 2.30 7.63
N PHE A 74 18.13 1.72 8.72
CA PHE A 74 18.20 0.28 8.99
C PHE A 74 16.99 -0.51 8.45
N ASP A 75 15.97 0.15 7.90
CA ASP A 75 14.81 -0.51 7.32
C ASP A 75 15.18 -1.08 5.93
N ARG A 76 14.90 -2.36 5.77
CA ARG A 76 15.01 -3.03 4.47
C ARG A 76 13.66 -3.04 3.81
N SER A 77 13.55 -2.34 2.69
CA SER A 77 12.33 -2.32 1.89
C SER A 77 12.20 -3.57 1.04
N SER A 78 11.04 -4.19 1.04
CA SER A 78 10.72 -5.31 0.15
C SER A 78 10.89 -4.94 -1.34
N PHE A 79 10.56 -3.72 -1.73
CA PHE A 79 10.71 -3.25 -3.11
C PHE A 79 12.18 -3.05 -3.49
N GLU A 80 13.00 -2.60 -2.57
CA GLU A 80 14.45 -2.51 -2.75
C GLU A 80 15.08 -3.90 -2.87
N ILE A 81 14.66 -4.85 -2.04
CA ILE A 81 15.11 -6.25 -2.13
C ILE A 81 14.73 -6.86 -3.49
N LEU A 82 13.53 -6.60 -3.98
CA LEU A 82 13.10 -7.05 -5.31
C LEU A 82 14.00 -6.48 -6.40
N SER A 83 14.27 -5.17 -6.36
CA SER A 83 15.17 -4.51 -7.33
C SER A 83 16.58 -5.06 -7.29
N GLN A 84 17.10 -5.38 -6.10
CA GLN A 84 18.42 -6.01 -5.93
C GLN A 84 18.50 -7.45 -6.47
N ASN A 85 17.35 -8.07 -6.74
CA ASN A 85 17.22 -9.39 -7.33
C ASN A 85 16.66 -9.35 -8.76
N ASP A 86 16.97 -8.30 -9.51
CA ASP A 86 16.59 -8.11 -10.91
C ASP A 86 15.07 -8.11 -11.18
N ILE A 87 14.26 -7.83 -10.16
CA ILE A 87 12.82 -7.68 -10.30
C ILE A 87 12.50 -6.19 -10.32
N TYR A 88 12.13 -5.71 -11.50
CA TYR A 88 11.75 -4.31 -11.69
C TYR A 88 10.46 -3.97 -10.93
N THR A 89 10.49 -2.88 -10.18
CA THR A 89 9.37 -2.37 -9.40
C THR A 89 9.02 -0.94 -9.81
N HIS A 90 7.75 -0.67 -10.02
CA HIS A 90 7.25 0.65 -10.41
C HIS A 90 6.13 1.08 -9.48
N LEU A 91 6.24 2.28 -8.93
CA LEU A 91 5.23 2.90 -8.09
C LEU A 91 4.47 3.95 -8.90
N ILE A 92 3.14 3.86 -8.89
CA ILE A 92 2.24 4.93 -9.35
C ILE A 92 1.43 5.37 -8.15
N THR A 93 1.47 6.65 -7.78
CA THR A 93 0.81 7.13 -6.56
C THR A 93 0.38 8.59 -6.65
N ASP A 94 -0.73 8.90 -6.00
CA ASP A 94 -1.22 10.25 -5.71
C ASP A 94 -1.01 10.66 -4.24
N HIS A 95 -0.35 9.82 -3.46
CA HIS A 95 -0.19 9.99 -2.03
C HIS A 95 0.81 11.09 -1.68
N SER A 96 0.32 12.29 -1.37
CA SER A 96 1.10 13.51 -1.12
C SER A 96 2.12 13.36 0.02
N HIS A 97 1.81 12.57 1.03
CA HIS A 97 2.71 12.36 2.18
C HIS A 97 4.04 11.70 1.84
N TYR A 98 4.18 11.11 0.64
CA TYR A 98 5.47 10.62 0.18
C TYR A 98 6.48 11.73 -0.15
N TRP A 99 5.99 12.97 -0.34
CA TRP A 99 6.80 14.14 -0.68
C TRP A 99 7.00 15.11 0.49
N GLU A 100 6.35 14.87 1.61
CA GLU A 100 6.48 15.68 2.82
C GLU A 100 7.72 15.29 3.63
N ASP A 101 8.15 16.19 4.52
CA ASP A 101 9.17 15.88 5.52
C ASP A 101 8.81 14.63 6.32
N GLY A 102 9.76 13.72 6.40
CA GLY A 102 9.54 12.42 7.01
C GLY A 102 8.83 11.39 6.13
N GLY A 103 8.48 11.71 4.88
CA GLY A 103 7.88 10.78 3.92
C GLY A 103 8.76 10.44 2.71
N ALA A 104 9.73 11.30 2.40
CA ALA A 104 10.52 11.25 1.17
C ALA A 104 11.50 10.05 1.05
N THR A 105 11.31 8.98 1.78
CA THR A 105 12.15 7.78 1.75
C THR A 105 11.47 6.56 1.16
N TYR A 106 10.19 6.64 0.83
CA TYR A 106 9.39 5.50 0.37
C TYR A 106 9.47 5.28 -1.14
N HIS A 107 9.18 6.32 -1.93
CA HIS A 107 9.09 6.23 -3.39
C HIS A 107 10.43 5.88 -4.04
N ASN A 108 11.54 6.32 -3.47
CA ASN A 108 12.89 6.06 -3.98
C ASN A 108 13.39 4.62 -3.73
N ARG A 109 12.60 3.78 -3.07
CA ARG A 109 12.88 2.34 -2.90
C ARG A 109 12.39 1.49 -4.07
N TYR A 110 11.64 2.07 -4.99
CA TYR A 110 11.22 1.43 -6.22
C TYR A 110 12.25 1.68 -7.33
N SER A 111 12.26 0.81 -8.35
CA SER A 111 13.13 0.98 -9.53
C SER A 111 12.75 2.25 -10.31
N SER A 112 11.49 2.60 -10.33
CA SER A 112 10.98 3.88 -10.85
C SER A 112 9.65 4.25 -10.18
N TRP A 113 9.24 5.50 -10.33
CA TRP A 113 7.98 5.97 -9.75
C TRP A 113 7.38 7.14 -10.54
N GLU A 114 6.06 7.28 -10.45
CA GLU A 114 5.30 8.41 -10.96
C GLU A 114 4.35 8.92 -9.88
N GLY A 115 4.41 10.21 -9.61
CA GLY A 115 3.50 10.90 -8.68
C GLY A 115 2.49 11.75 -9.43
N PHE A 116 1.22 11.62 -9.08
CA PHE A 116 0.15 12.47 -9.59
C PHE A 116 -0.32 13.41 -8.49
N ARG A 117 -0.54 14.66 -8.84
CA ARG A 117 -1.15 15.61 -7.93
C ARG A 117 -2.66 15.61 -8.17
N CYS A 118 -3.42 15.32 -7.14
CA CYS A 118 -4.88 15.51 -7.11
C CYS A 118 -5.22 16.98 -6.88
#